data_0c16f6dcdaffb2ff47e8530a2c3e4e98
#
_entry.id   0c16f6dcdaffb2ff47e8530a2c3e4e98
#
_cell.length_a   1.000
_cell.length_b   1.000
_cell.length_c   1.000
_cell.angle_alpha   90.00
_cell.angle_beta   90.00
_cell.angle_gamma   90.00
#
_symmetry.space_group_name_H-M   'P 1'
#
loop_
_entity.id
_entity.type
_entity.pdbx_description
1 polymer ?
#
loop_
_entity_poly.entity_id
_entity_poly.type
_entity_poly.pdbx_seq_one_letter_code
_entity_poly.pdbx_strand_id
1 'polypeptide(L)'
;MPHARYAPAAPRTMVGLSEGEKHFIRGGIAQDLRTDGRRRLQFRAISVETGVIPQANGSARVRLGATEVIATVKAELGKPSILHPDKGKVSIFVDCSPTAAPMFEGRGSEEFSAELCVALQRCLLGGKSGAGAAIDLSSLIVVDGKVCWDLYIDGLVVSSDGNLLDALAAAIKVALSDTGIPKVNVSLSATTDQEPEVNVSDEEFLQFDTSSVPVIVTLTKVGKHYIVDATSEEESQMSSAVSVSVNRHGQIRGLTKRGGAGLDPSVIFDMISVAKHVSRQFISVLDSETLAAEAAE
;
A
#
# COMPACT_ATOMS: atom_id res chain seq x y z
N MET A 1 2.85 41.79 -33.93
CA MET A 1 2.03 41.26 -32.87
C MET A 1 2.96 40.79 -31.74
N PRO A 2 2.98 41.41 -30.55
CA PRO A 2 3.90 41.02 -29.50
C PRO A 2 3.35 39.78 -28.78
N HIS A 3 4.19 38.76 -28.65
CA HIS A 3 3.94 37.56 -27.87
C HIS A 3 3.74 37.92 -26.38
N ALA A 4 2.53 37.75 -25.89
CA ALA A 4 2.25 37.80 -24.46
C ALA A 4 3.04 36.70 -23.76
N ARG A 5 4.02 37.10 -22.95
CA ARG A 5 4.73 36.18 -22.04
C ARG A 5 3.75 35.78 -20.93
N TYR A 6 3.35 34.53 -20.94
CA TYR A 6 2.62 33.94 -19.80
C TYR A 6 3.57 33.98 -18.59
N ALA A 7 3.27 34.83 -17.62
CA ALA A 7 3.94 34.78 -16.34
C ALA A 7 3.48 33.48 -15.63
N PRO A 8 4.40 32.68 -15.07
CA PRO A 8 3.99 31.51 -14.29
C PRO A 8 3.16 31.98 -13.10
N ALA A 9 2.00 31.35 -12.91
CA ALA A 9 1.15 31.59 -11.75
C ALA A 9 1.99 31.35 -10.49
N ALA A 10 1.96 32.30 -9.55
CA ALA A 10 2.62 32.16 -8.26
C ALA A 10 2.12 30.88 -7.59
N PRO A 11 3.00 30.09 -6.94
CA PRO A 11 2.57 28.88 -6.23
C PRO A 11 1.49 29.28 -5.23
N ARG A 12 0.31 28.64 -5.32
CA ARG A 12 -0.73 28.76 -4.30
C ARG A 12 -0.13 28.29 -2.99
N THR A 13 0.23 29.23 -2.12
CA THR A 13 0.64 28.94 -0.75
C THR A 13 -0.49 28.17 -0.10
N MET A 14 -0.27 26.92 0.24
CA MET A 14 -1.15 26.20 1.17
C MET A 14 -1.28 27.07 2.39
N VAL A 15 -2.51 27.42 2.76
CA VAL A 15 -2.77 28.12 4.01
C VAL A 15 -2.43 27.14 5.11
N GLY A 16 -1.23 27.26 5.67
CA GLY A 16 -0.77 26.40 6.75
C GLY A 16 -1.64 26.63 8.00
N LEU A 17 -1.75 25.62 8.84
CA LEU A 17 -2.46 25.71 10.12
C LEU A 17 -1.90 26.88 10.94
N SER A 18 -2.80 27.67 11.53
CA SER A 18 -2.44 28.71 12.48
C SER A 18 -1.81 28.13 13.75
N GLU A 19 -1.05 28.90 14.49
CA GLU A 19 -0.44 28.43 15.76
C GLU A 19 -1.51 27.99 16.79
N GLY A 20 -2.70 28.61 16.77
CA GLY A 20 -3.82 28.19 17.62
C GLY A 20 -4.34 26.79 17.26
N GLU A 21 -4.53 26.49 15.96
CA GLU A 21 -4.94 25.17 15.47
C GLU A 21 -3.89 24.10 15.78
N LYS A 22 -2.61 24.41 15.57
CA LYS A 22 -1.51 23.51 15.94
C LYS A 22 -1.51 23.19 17.43
N HIS A 23 -1.74 24.21 18.26
CA HIS A 23 -1.81 24.04 19.71
C HIS A 23 -3.01 23.19 20.12
N PHE A 24 -4.16 23.42 19.49
CA PHE A 24 -5.39 22.66 19.72
C PHE A 24 -5.20 21.17 19.36
N ILE A 25 -4.66 20.86 18.17
CA ILE A 25 -4.39 19.49 17.73
C ILE A 25 -3.43 18.78 18.72
N ARG A 26 -2.32 19.43 19.09
CA ARG A 26 -1.35 18.85 20.03
C ARG A 26 -1.94 18.66 21.42
N GLY A 27 -2.75 19.61 21.88
CA GLY A 27 -3.43 19.55 23.18
C GLY A 27 -4.46 18.42 23.24
N GLY A 28 -5.26 18.24 22.18
CA GLY A 28 -6.21 17.16 22.07
C GLY A 28 -5.53 15.79 22.06
N ILE A 29 -4.49 15.61 21.25
CA ILE A 29 -3.70 14.36 21.23
C ILE A 29 -3.09 14.05 22.61
N ALA A 30 -2.64 15.03 23.35
CA ALA A 30 -2.11 14.84 24.70
C ALA A 30 -3.17 14.32 25.69
N GLN A 31 -4.44 14.70 25.50
CA GLN A 31 -5.59 14.27 26.31
C GLN A 31 -6.28 13.01 25.77
N ASP A 32 -5.71 12.33 24.77
CA ASP A 32 -6.31 11.17 24.08
C ASP A 32 -7.67 11.48 23.40
N LEU A 33 -7.83 12.70 22.92
CA LEU A 33 -9.00 13.17 22.18
C LEU A 33 -8.56 13.92 20.94
N ARG A 34 -8.83 13.38 19.76
CA ARG A 34 -8.46 13.97 18.47
C ARG A 34 -9.56 14.92 17.97
N THR A 35 -9.25 15.71 16.96
CA THR A 35 -10.18 16.69 16.38
C THR A 35 -11.47 16.08 15.85
N ASP A 36 -11.40 14.82 15.38
CA ASP A 36 -12.53 14.03 14.87
C ASP A 36 -13.21 13.15 15.94
N GLY A 37 -12.83 13.29 17.21
CA GLY A 37 -13.39 12.54 18.34
C GLY A 37 -12.77 11.17 18.57
N ARG A 38 -11.83 10.71 17.72
CA ARG A 38 -11.13 9.44 17.90
C ARG A 38 -10.11 9.49 19.04
N ARG A 39 -9.78 8.33 19.57
CA ARG A 39 -8.61 8.15 20.44
C ARG A 39 -7.34 7.98 19.62
N ARG A 40 -6.17 8.10 20.28
CA ARG A 40 -4.85 8.04 19.61
C ARG A 40 -4.60 6.78 18.81
N LEU A 41 -5.11 5.62 19.23
CA LEU A 41 -4.87 4.32 18.63
C LEU A 41 -6.05 3.80 17.81
N GLN A 42 -6.97 4.66 17.43
CA GLN A 42 -8.17 4.30 16.69
C GLN A 42 -8.06 4.73 15.23
N PHE A 43 -8.35 3.79 14.30
CA PHE A 43 -8.50 4.07 12.88
C PHE A 43 -9.80 4.78 12.55
N ARG A 44 -9.83 5.51 11.43
CA ARG A 44 -11.06 5.98 10.78
C ARG A 44 -11.90 4.79 10.33
N ALA A 45 -13.17 5.05 10.05
CA ALA A 45 -14.05 4.06 9.43
C ALA A 45 -13.45 3.61 8.09
N ILE A 46 -13.47 2.29 7.86
CA ILE A 46 -12.98 1.66 6.65
C ILE A 46 -14.18 1.18 5.86
N SER A 47 -14.16 1.37 4.54
CA SER A 47 -15.05 0.69 3.62
C SER A 47 -14.25 0.09 2.47
N VAL A 48 -14.69 -1.06 2.00
CA VAL A 48 -14.02 -1.86 0.98
C VAL A 48 -15.01 -2.17 -0.14
N GLU A 49 -14.57 -2.06 -1.38
CA GLU A 49 -15.26 -2.52 -2.58
C GLU A 49 -14.29 -3.38 -3.39
N THR A 50 -14.69 -4.57 -3.82
CA THR A 50 -13.95 -5.49 -4.68
C THR A 50 -14.45 -5.43 -6.12
N GLY A 51 -13.75 -6.03 -7.09
CA GLY A 51 -14.21 -6.10 -8.47
C GLY A 51 -14.36 -4.75 -9.19
N VAL A 52 -13.76 -3.66 -8.68
CA VAL A 52 -13.98 -2.28 -9.17
C VAL A 52 -13.53 -2.09 -10.62
N ILE A 53 -12.50 -2.83 -11.06
CA ILE A 53 -11.97 -2.75 -12.42
C ILE A 53 -12.05 -4.14 -13.07
N PRO A 54 -13.05 -4.39 -13.93
CA PRO A 54 -13.30 -5.71 -14.52
C PRO A 54 -12.19 -6.24 -15.43
N GLN A 55 -11.29 -5.37 -15.93
CA GLN A 55 -10.19 -5.76 -16.80
C GLN A 55 -8.94 -6.24 -16.02
N ALA A 56 -8.90 -6.03 -14.71
CA ALA A 56 -7.83 -6.51 -13.85
C ALA A 56 -8.13 -7.95 -13.38
N ASN A 57 -7.09 -8.70 -13.02
CA ASN A 57 -7.24 -10.02 -12.40
C ASN A 57 -7.76 -9.94 -10.97
N GLY A 58 -7.59 -8.79 -10.33
CA GLY A 58 -8.16 -8.44 -9.04
C GLY A 58 -8.08 -6.93 -8.85
N SER A 59 -9.07 -6.35 -8.19
CA SER A 59 -9.12 -4.91 -7.93
C SER A 59 -9.89 -4.60 -6.66
N ALA A 60 -9.46 -3.56 -5.97
CA ALA A 60 -10.13 -3.11 -4.77
C ALA A 60 -10.08 -1.59 -4.64
N ARG A 61 -11.16 -1.04 -4.09
CA ARG A 61 -11.24 0.34 -3.61
C ARG A 61 -11.33 0.31 -2.10
N VAL A 62 -10.45 1.05 -1.45
CA VAL A 62 -10.47 1.19 0.01
C VAL A 62 -10.60 2.66 0.35
N ARG A 63 -11.55 2.95 1.23
CA ARG A 63 -11.73 4.27 1.84
C ARG A 63 -11.38 4.18 3.31
N LEU A 64 -10.54 5.09 3.76
CA LEU A 64 -10.17 5.27 5.15
C LEU A 64 -10.54 6.70 5.56
N GLY A 65 -11.77 6.88 6.04
CA GLY A 65 -12.35 8.21 6.21
C GLY A 65 -12.47 8.95 4.89
N ALA A 66 -11.78 10.10 4.75
CA ALA A 66 -11.75 10.88 3.51
C ALA A 66 -10.59 10.49 2.56
N THR A 67 -9.70 9.60 2.98
CA THR A 67 -8.67 9.04 2.09
C THR A 67 -9.27 7.91 1.27
N GLU A 68 -9.16 8.00 -0.07
CA GLU A 68 -9.66 6.99 -1.00
C GLU A 68 -8.55 6.55 -1.94
N VAL A 69 -8.36 5.23 -2.05
CA VAL A 69 -7.35 4.61 -2.90
C VAL A 69 -7.95 3.43 -3.66
N ILE A 70 -7.45 3.21 -4.87
CA ILE A 70 -7.78 2.04 -5.68
C ILE A 70 -6.49 1.24 -5.91
N ALA A 71 -6.55 -0.07 -5.78
CA ALA A 71 -5.47 -0.95 -6.15
C ALA A 71 -5.94 -1.96 -7.19
N THR A 72 -5.08 -2.29 -8.14
CA THR A 72 -5.33 -3.30 -9.15
C THR A 72 -4.17 -4.26 -9.26
N VAL A 73 -4.47 -5.49 -9.58
CA VAL A 73 -3.48 -6.54 -9.81
C VAL A 73 -3.73 -7.15 -11.19
N LYS A 74 -2.70 -7.19 -12.01
CA LYS A 74 -2.72 -7.82 -13.32
C LYS A 74 -1.65 -8.90 -13.37
N ALA A 75 -2.01 -10.09 -13.82
CA ALA A 75 -1.09 -11.21 -14.02
C ALA A 75 -0.85 -11.41 -15.51
N GLU A 76 0.41 -11.43 -15.94
CA GLU A 76 0.82 -11.69 -17.31
C GLU A 76 1.85 -12.82 -17.33
N LEU A 77 1.83 -13.64 -18.39
CA LEU A 77 2.88 -14.63 -18.58
C LEU A 77 4.16 -13.95 -19.08
N GLY A 78 5.26 -14.27 -18.43
CA GLY A 78 6.57 -13.73 -18.74
C GLY A 78 7.68 -14.78 -18.67
N LYS A 79 8.90 -14.33 -18.92
CA LYS A 79 10.11 -15.15 -18.73
C LYS A 79 10.79 -14.76 -17.42
N PRO A 80 11.19 -15.73 -16.59
CA PRO A 80 11.90 -15.43 -15.36
C PRO A 80 13.22 -14.74 -15.63
N SER A 81 13.77 -14.07 -14.62
CA SER A 81 15.07 -13.42 -14.75
C SER A 81 16.19 -14.46 -14.87
N ILE A 82 17.19 -14.18 -15.73
CA ILE A 82 18.39 -15.04 -15.86
C ILE A 82 19.12 -15.22 -14.50
N LEU A 83 19.05 -14.21 -13.62
CA LEU A 83 19.68 -14.28 -12.30
C LEU A 83 18.87 -15.11 -11.28
N HIS A 84 17.56 -15.22 -11.48
CA HIS A 84 16.63 -15.94 -10.60
C HIS A 84 15.64 -16.71 -11.45
N PRO A 85 16.05 -17.86 -12.03
CA PRO A 85 15.16 -18.64 -12.91
C PRO A 85 14.04 -19.35 -12.14
N ASP A 86 14.16 -19.41 -10.83
CA ASP A 86 13.25 -20.02 -9.85
C ASP A 86 12.24 -19.04 -9.26
N LYS A 87 12.14 -17.80 -9.79
CA LYS A 87 11.28 -16.76 -9.23
C LYS A 87 10.51 -16.01 -10.31
N GLY A 88 9.22 -15.79 -10.06
CA GLY A 88 8.41 -14.85 -10.83
C GLY A 88 8.78 -13.40 -10.52
N LYS A 89 8.06 -12.47 -11.12
CA LYS A 89 8.31 -11.03 -10.95
C LYS A 89 7.07 -10.36 -10.39
N VAL A 90 7.30 -9.35 -9.54
CA VAL A 90 6.27 -8.45 -9.05
C VAL A 90 6.76 -7.02 -9.24
N SER A 91 5.96 -6.23 -9.93
CA SER A 91 6.21 -4.80 -10.14
C SER A 91 5.11 -4.01 -9.44
N ILE A 92 5.50 -2.99 -8.67
CA ILE A 92 4.57 -2.15 -7.93
C ILE A 92 4.72 -0.73 -8.43
N PHE A 93 3.61 -0.12 -8.82
CA PHE A 93 3.53 1.27 -9.25
C PHE A 93 2.49 1.99 -8.40
N VAL A 94 2.78 3.24 -8.07
CA VAL A 94 1.85 4.11 -7.35
C VAL A 94 1.75 5.42 -8.10
N ASP A 95 0.53 5.86 -8.29
CA ASP A 95 0.24 7.18 -8.85
C ASP A 95 -0.68 7.95 -7.92
N CYS A 96 -0.46 9.27 -7.85
CA CYS A 96 -1.29 10.17 -7.05
C CYS A 96 -2.02 11.11 -7.99
N SER A 97 -3.35 11.02 -7.99
CA SER A 97 -4.18 11.94 -8.79
C SER A 97 -3.86 13.39 -8.43
N PRO A 98 -3.65 14.28 -9.40
CA PRO A 98 -3.46 15.70 -9.14
C PRO A 98 -4.64 16.35 -8.40
N THR A 99 -5.81 15.73 -8.46
CA THR A 99 -7.03 16.20 -7.77
C THR A 99 -7.15 15.68 -6.35
N ALA A 100 -6.33 14.69 -5.95
CA ALA A 100 -6.43 14.06 -4.64
C ALA A 100 -6.04 15.01 -3.50
N ALA A 101 -5.04 15.85 -3.72
CA ALA A 101 -4.64 16.90 -2.78
C ALA A 101 -3.89 18.02 -3.52
N PRO A 102 -3.95 19.28 -3.04
CA PRO A 102 -3.26 20.41 -3.67
C PRO A 102 -1.73 20.21 -3.79
N MET A 103 -1.13 19.41 -2.92
CA MET A 103 0.31 19.10 -2.95
C MET A 103 0.71 18.21 -4.13
N PHE A 104 -0.24 17.53 -4.77
CA PHE A 104 0.02 16.66 -5.92
C PHE A 104 -0.07 17.37 -7.26
N GLU A 105 -0.36 18.68 -7.28
CA GLU A 105 -0.29 19.48 -8.50
C GLU A 105 1.17 19.63 -8.96
N GLY A 106 1.48 19.25 -10.19
CA GLY A 106 2.79 19.36 -10.79
C GLY A 106 3.76 18.23 -10.44
N ARG A 107 5.05 18.54 -10.28
CA ARG A 107 6.10 17.53 -10.06
C ARG A 107 6.16 16.93 -8.66
N GLY A 108 5.49 17.54 -7.69
CA GLY A 108 5.49 17.04 -6.29
C GLY A 108 4.86 15.66 -6.13
N SER A 109 3.93 15.30 -7.01
CA SER A 109 3.31 13.98 -7.02
C SER A 109 4.29 12.86 -7.37
N GLU A 110 5.20 13.09 -8.33
CA GLU A 110 6.16 12.09 -8.82
C GLU A 110 7.14 11.63 -7.71
N GLU A 111 7.70 12.59 -6.95
CA GLU A 111 8.62 12.28 -5.85
C GLU A 111 7.91 11.53 -4.73
N PHE A 112 6.70 11.96 -4.38
CA PHE A 112 5.92 11.34 -3.32
C PHE A 112 5.41 9.95 -3.70
N SER A 113 4.94 9.77 -4.93
CA SER A 113 4.54 8.46 -5.49
C SER A 113 5.71 7.48 -5.50
N ALA A 114 6.92 7.95 -5.86
CA ALA A 114 8.13 7.14 -5.84
C ALA A 114 8.49 6.71 -4.40
N GLU A 115 8.34 7.61 -3.41
CA GLU A 115 8.58 7.28 -1.98
C GLU A 115 7.60 6.20 -1.49
N LEU A 116 6.30 6.34 -1.80
CA LEU A 116 5.28 5.35 -1.47
C LEU A 116 5.56 4.01 -2.14
N CYS A 117 5.90 4.01 -3.43
CA CYS A 117 6.25 2.82 -4.19
C CYS A 117 7.42 2.07 -3.54
N VAL A 118 8.52 2.76 -3.21
CA VAL A 118 9.68 2.16 -2.55
C VAL A 118 9.33 1.60 -1.16
N ALA A 119 8.47 2.30 -0.40
CA ALA A 119 8.04 1.81 0.91
C ALA A 119 7.21 0.52 0.77
N LEU A 120 6.26 0.48 -0.16
CA LEU A 120 5.44 -0.70 -0.45
C LEU A 120 6.29 -1.88 -0.96
N GLN A 121 7.21 -1.63 -1.90
CA GLN A 121 8.13 -2.66 -2.39
C GLN A 121 8.93 -3.30 -1.26
N ARG A 122 9.47 -2.51 -0.32
CA ARG A 122 10.20 -3.02 0.84
C ARG A 122 9.33 -3.88 1.75
N CYS A 123 8.05 -3.51 1.90
CA CYS A 123 7.13 -4.25 2.77
C CYS A 123 6.62 -5.55 2.13
N LEU A 124 6.39 -5.56 0.80
CA LEU A 124 5.81 -6.68 0.09
C LEU A 124 6.86 -7.65 -0.47
N LEU A 125 7.93 -7.12 -1.05
CA LEU A 125 8.97 -7.93 -1.71
C LEU A 125 10.20 -8.15 -0.82
N GLY A 126 10.26 -7.48 0.33
CA GLY A 126 11.41 -7.55 1.23
C GLY A 126 12.61 -6.73 0.75
N GLY A 127 13.77 -6.97 1.39
CA GLY A 127 15.03 -6.34 1.00
C GLY A 127 15.65 -6.99 -0.24
N LYS A 128 16.79 -6.47 -0.68
CA LYS A 128 17.55 -6.99 -1.83
C LYS A 128 17.91 -8.49 -1.72
N SER A 129 17.96 -9.03 -0.49
CA SER A 129 18.18 -10.46 -0.21
C SER A 129 16.91 -11.31 -0.29
N GLY A 130 15.72 -10.70 -0.51
CA GLY A 130 14.43 -11.38 -0.42
C GLY A 130 14.00 -11.74 1.01
N ALA A 131 14.82 -11.39 2.01
CA ALA A 131 14.45 -11.62 3.40
C ALA A 131 13.26 -10.75 3.81
N GLY A 132 12.26 -11.37 4.44
CA GLY A 132 11.04 -10.67 4.85
C GLY A 132 10.00 -10.49 3.74
N ALA A 133 10.21 -11.05 2.54
CA ALA A 133 9.22 -11.00 1.47
C ALA A 133 7.87 -11.55 1.95
N ALA A 134 6.82 -10.82 1.63
CA ALA A 134 5.44 -11.19 1.96
C ALA A 134 4.79 -11.99 0.83
N ILE A 135 5.24 -11.77 -0.39
CA ILE A 135 4.81 -12.50 -1.58
C ILE A 135 5.89 -13.54 -1.90
N ASP A 136 5.49 -14.80 -1.96
CA ASP A 136 6.38 -15.87 -2.38
C ASP A 136 6.52 -15.88 -3.91
N LEU A 137 7.66 -15.38 -4.38
CA LEU A 137 7.93 -15.30 -5.81
C LEU A 137 8.13 -16.68 -6.47
N SER A 138 8.41 -17.72 -5.69
CA SER A 138 8.56 -19.08 -6.21
C SER A 138 7.21 -19.68 -6.60
N SER A 139 6.12 -19.29 -5.93
CA SER A 139 4.77 -19.74 -6.26
C SER A 139 4.26 -19.21 -7.61
N LEU A 140 4.92 -18.21 -8.18
CA LEU A 140 4.60 -17.62 -9.47
C LEU A 140 5.29 -18.32 -10.65
N ILE A 141 6.10 -19.35 -10.41
CA ILE A 141 6.74 -20.12 -11.47
C ILE A 141 5.78 -21.15 -12.04
N VAL A 142 5.69 -21.17 -13.35
CA VAL A 142 4.92 -22.18 -14.11
C VAL A 142 5.83 -23.26 -14.64
N VAL A 143 6.96 -22.88 -15.24
CA VAL A 143 8.01 -23.78 -15.71
C VAL A 143 9.36 -23.17 -15.38
N ASP A 144 10.17 -23.91 -14.61
CA ASP A 144 11.48 -23.45 -14.17
C ASP A 144 12.33 -22.95 -15.34
N GLY A 145 12.84 -21.73 -15.22
CA GLY A 145 13.71 -21.09 -16.19
C GLY A 145 13.05 -20.71 -17.54
N LYS A 146 11.79 -21.04 -17.78
CA LYS A 146 11.13 -20.80 -19.06
C LYS A 146 9.93 -19.89 -18.96
N VAL A 147 9.00 -20.13 -18.03
CA VAL A 147 7.72 -19.40 -17.92
C VAL A 147 7.40 -19.09 -16.47
N CYS A 148 7.04 -17.85 -16.20
CA CYS A 148 6.56 -17.40 -14.88
C CYS A 148 5.39 -16.42 -15.03
N TRP A 149 4.71 -16.16 -13.93
CA TRP A 149 3.78 -15.05 -13.83
C TRP A 149 4.52 -13.78 -13.46
N ASP A 150 4.28 -12.72 -14.20
CA ASP A 150 4.67 -11.35 -13.88
C ASP A 150 3.43 -10.64 -13.33
N LEU A 151 3.45 -10.27 -12.03
CA LEU A 151 2.38 -9.53 -11.38
C LEU A 151 2.67 -8.04 -11.43
N TYR A 152 1.72 -7.27 -11.94
CA TYR A 152 1.72 -5.81 -11.93
C TYR A 152 0.70 -5.35 -10.91
N ILE A 153 1.16 -4.61 -9.91
CA ILE A 153 0.33 -4.05 -8.84
C ILE A 153 0.34 -2.54 -8.99
N ASP A 154 -0.80 -1.97 -9.33
CA ASP A 154 -0.96 -0.55 -9.52
C ASP A 154 -1.83 0.04 -8.39
N GLY A 155 -1.33 1.07 -7.73
CA GLY A 155 -2.04 1.83 -6.71
C GLY A 155 -2.33 3.24 -7.17
N LEU A 156 -3.59 3.66 -7.12
CA LEU A 156 -4.01 5.01 -7.45
C LEU A 156 -4.60 5.70 -6.22
N VAL A 157 -4.05 6.86 -5.87
CA VAL A 157 -4.63 7.73 -4.84
C VAL A 157 -5.66 8.65 -5.49
N VAL A 158 -6.92 8.48 -5.12
CA VAL A 158 -8.05 9.26 -5.65
C VAL A 158 -8.33 10.48 -4.79
N SER A 159 -8.30 10.33 -3.47
CA SER A 159 -8.45 11.39 -2.48
C SER A 159 -7.51 11.18 -1.31
N SER A 160 -6.96 12.25 -0.74
CA SER A 160 -5.97 12.19 0.34
C SER A 160 -6.34 13.09 1.51
N ASP A 161 -6.54 12.44 2.65
CA ASP A 161 -6.60 13.08 3.97
C ASP A 161 -5.59 12.41 4.93
N GLY A 162 -4.37 12.23 4.45
CA GLY A 162 -3.27 11.60 5.20
C GLY A 162 -3.32 10.07 5.24
N ASN A 163 -2.27 9.48 5.79
CA ASN A 163 -2.10 8.04 5.99
C ASN A 163 -2.19 7.17 4.72
N LEU A 164 -1.66 7.68 3.62
CA LEU A 164 -1.75 7.02 2.31
C LEU A 164 -1.08 5.66 2.26
N LEU A 165 0.03 5.48 2.98
CA LEU A 165 0.79 4.22 2.94
C LEU A 165 -0.02 3.05 3.52
N ASP A 166 -0.74 3.27 4.63
CA ASP A 166 -1.57 2.25 5.27
C ASP A 166 -2.79 1.93 4.40
N ALA A 167 -3.43 2.98 3.81
CA ALA A 167 -4.57 2.83 2.92
C ALA A 167 -4.19 2.03 1.64
N LEU A 168 -3.06 2.37 1.00
CA LEU A 168 -2.56 1.66 -0.18
C LEU A 168 -2.21 0.21 0.14
N ALA A 169 -1.56 -0.05 1.28
CA ALA A 169 -1.24 -1.42 1.69
C ALA A 169 -2.50 -2.25 1.93
N ALA A 170 -3.54 -1.66 2.53
CA ALA A 170 -4.84 -2.31 2.70
C ALA A 170 -5.51 -2.60 1.35
N ALA A 171 -5.54 -1.63 0.43
CA ALA A 171 -6.12 -1.81 -0.90
C ALA A 171 -5.39 -2.89 -1.71
N ILE A 172 -4.05 -2.90 -1.68
CA ILE A 172 -3.24 -3.94 -2.34
C ILE A 172 -3.53 -5.31 -1.75
N LYS A 173 -3.66 -5.43 -0.41
CA LYS A 173 -3.98 -6.70 0.24
C LYS A 173 -5.34 -7.22 -0.20
N VAL A 174 -6.36 -6.37 -0.26
CA VAL A 174 -7.70 -6.75 -0.74
C VAL A 174 -7.69 -7.07 -2.22
N ALA A 175 -7.04 -6.26 -3.06
CA ALA A 175 -6.92 -6.54 -4.49
C ALA A 175 -6.22 -7.88 -4.78
N LEU A 176 -5.18 -8.23 -3.99
CA LEU A 176 -4.55 -9.55 -4.07
C LEU A 176 -5.48 -10.68 -3.61
N SER A 177 -6.37 -10.44 -2.63
CA SER A 177 -7.38 -11.41 -2.21
C SER A 177 -8.43 -11.65 -3.30
N ASP A 178 -8.79 -10.60 -4.03
CA ASP A 178 -9.70 -10.64 -5.18
C ASP A 178 -9.05 -11.24 -6.45
N THR A 179 -7.71 -11.42 -6.45
CA THR A 179 -6.97 -11.82 -7.65
C THR A 179 -7.15 -13.30 -7.97
N GLY A 180 -7.75 -13.58 -9.13
CA GLY A 180 -7.76 -14.89 -9.77
C GLY A 180 -6.60 -15.01 -10.78
N ILE A 181 -5.66 -15.92 -10.52
CA ILE A 181 -4.60 -16.26 -11.48
C ILE A 181 -5.11 -17.40 -12.37
N PRO A 182 -5.16 -17.25 -13.71
CA PRO A 182 -5.60 -18.31 -14.59
C PRO A 182 -4.73 -19.57 -14.46
N LYS A 183 -5.36 -20.73 -14.46
CA LYS A 183 -4.64 -22.00 -14.42
C LYS A 183 -3.97 -22.27 -15.77
N VAL A 184 -2.73 -22.70 -15.71
CA VAL A 184 -1.92 -22.95 -16.90
C VAL A 184 -1.72 -24.46 -17.10
N ASN A 185 -2.05 -24.95 -18.28
CA ASN A 185 -1.76 -26.30 -18.71
C ASN A 185 -0.53 -26.28 -19.62
N VAL A 186 0.55 -26.95 -19.20
CA VAL A 186 1.81 -26.99 -19.93
C VAL A 186 1.92 -28.31 -20.68
N SER A 187 2.00 -28.25 -22.00
CA SER A 187 2.34 -29.39 -22.85
C SER A 187 3.84 -29.38 -23.11
N LEU A 188 4.55 -30.31 -22.46
CA LEU A 188 5.99 -30.50 -22.71
C LEU A 188 6.14 -31.27 -24.03
N SER A 189 6.63 -30.62 -25.08
CA SER A 189 7.06 -31.31 -26.27
C SER A 189 8.28 -32.20 -25.98
N ALA A 190 8.33 -33.37 -26.63
CA ALA A 190 9.33 -34.42 -26.39
C ALA A 190 10.78 -34.01 -26.76
N THR A 191 11.00 -32.84 -27.33
CA THR A 191 12.30 -32.30 -27.72
C THR A 191 12.70 -31.17 -26.79
N THR A 192 13.87 -31.29 -26.20
CA THR A 192 14.44 -30.41 -25.11
C THR A 192 14.61 -28.96 -25.55
N ASP A 193 14.62 -28.64 -26.83
CA ASP A 193 14.94 -27.31 -27.39
C ASP A 193 13.69 -26.51 -27.85
N GLN A 194 12.49 -27.05 -27.74
CA GLN A 194 11.27 -26.30 -28.08
C GLN A 194 10.71 -25.57 -26.88
N GLU A 195 10.23 -24.36 -27.12
CA GLU A 195 9.50 -23.60 -26.09
C GLU A 195 8.26 -24.40 -25.66
N PRO A 196 7.97 -24.52 -24.36
CA PRO A 196 6.78 -25.23 -23.89
C PRO A 196 5.53 -24.58 -24.46
N GLU A 197 4.63 -25.38 -24.97
CA GLU A 197 3.31 -24.90 -25.37
C GLU A 197 2.48 -24.66 -24.11
N VAL A 198 2.16 -23.40 -23.86
CA VAL A 198 1.46 -22.94 -22.67
C VAL A 198 0.02 -22.61 -23.05
N ASN A 199 -0.92 -23.37 -22.52
CA ASN A 199 -2.34 -23.13 -22.69
C ASN A 199 -2.91 -22.54 -21.39
N VAL A 200 -3.42 -21.32 -21.45
CA VAL A 200 -4.05 -20.62 -20.33
C VAL A 200 -5.53 -20.99 -20.32
N SER A 201 -6.04 -21.41 -19.17
CA SER A 201 -7.47 -21.70 -19.01
C SER A 201 -8.24 -20.40 -18.79
N ASP A 202 -9.30 -20.19 -19.55
CA ASP A 202 -10.22 -19.06 -19.36
C ASP A 202 -11.31 -19.33 -18.31
N GLU A 203 -11.44 -20.59 -17.85
CA GLU A 203 -12.52 -21.01 -16.95
C GLU A 203 -12.02 -21.32 -15.52
N GLU A 204 -10.77 -21.72 -15.38
CA GLU A 204 -10.21 -22.13 -14.08
C GLU A 204 -9.23 -21.10 -13.56
N PHE A 205 -9.52 -20.56 -12.36
CA PHE A 205 -8.66 -19.57 -11.67
C PHE A 205 -8.19 -20.14 -10.33
N LEU A 206 -6.94 -19.86 -9.99
CA LEU A 206 -6.35 -20.12 -8.69
C LEU A 206 -6.35 -18.82 -7.89
N GLN A 207 -6.91 -18.85 -6.69
CA GLN A 207 -6.92 -17.71 -5.81
C GLN A 207 -5.53 -17.46 -5.22
N PHE A 208 -5.11 -16.20 -5.17
CA PHE A 208 -3.80 -15.82 -4.66
C PHE A 208 -3.77 -15.94 -3.12
N ASP A 209 -2.73 -16.59 -2.56
CA ASP A 209 -2.56 -16.69 -1.10
C ASP A 209 -2.09 -15.37 -0.48
N THR A 210 -2.98 -14.71 0.24
CA THR A 210 -2.73 -13.44 0.93
C THR A 210 -2.34 -13.59 2.40
N SER A 211 -2.18 -14.81 2.91
CA SER A 211 -1.91 -15.08 4.34
C SER A 211 -0.65 -14.39 4.86
N SER A 212 0.38 -14.33 4.02
CA SER A 212 1.66 -13.68 4.31
C SER A 212 1.67 -12.17 4.02
N VAL A 213 0.71 -11.65 3.25
CA VAL A 213 0.64 -10.24 2.86
C VAL A 213 0.32 -9.38 4.08
N PRO A 214 1.20 -8.43 4.46
CA PRO A 214 1.01 -7.61 5.65
C PRO A 214 0.02 -6.48 5.42
N VAL A 215 -0.51 -5.96 6.51
CA VAL A 215 -1.01 -4.57 6.58
C VAL A 215 0.10 -3.67 7.09
N ILE A 216 0.04 -2.40 6.80
CA ILE A 216 0.95 -1.38 7.34
C ILE A 216 0.18 -0.60 8.40
N VAL A 217 0.84 -0.33 9.51
CA VAL A 217 0.36 0.54 10.58
C VAL A 217 1.39 1.62 10.80
N THR A 218 1.03 2.85 10.49
CA THR A 218 1.89 4.01 10.66
C THR A 218 1.57 4.71 11.99
N LEU A 219 2.59 4.79 12.85
CA LEU A 219 2.52 5.56 14.08
C LEU A 219 3.21 6.90 13.86
N THR A 220 2.43 7.96 13.90
CA THR A 220 2.87 9.35 13.73
C THR A 220 3.10 10.00 15.07
N LYS A 221 4.32 10.50 15.29
CA LYS A 221 4.70 11.18 16.53
C LYS A 221 4.38 12.66 16.44
N VAL A 222 3.53 13.12 17.36
CA VAL A 222 3.15 14.51 17.52
C VAL A 222 3.49 14.95 18.96
N GLY A 223 4.46 15.82 19.12
CA GLY A 223 4.97 16.19 20.42
C GLY A 223 5.59 15.00 21.19
N LYS A 224 5.03 14.66 22.35
CA LYS A 224 5.47 13.53 23.20
C LYS A 224 4.69 12.24 22.94
N HIS A 225 3.59 12.32 22.18
CA HIS A 225 2.67 11.19 21.93
C HIS A 225 2.78 10.70 20.50
N TYR A 226 2.27 9.52 20.25
CA TYR A 226 2.10 8.96 18.90
C TYR A 226 0.65 8.54 18.69
N ILE A 227 0.22 8.69 17.46
CA ILE A 227 -1.13 8.39 16.99
C ILE A 227 -1.06 7.44 15.81
N VAL A 228 -2.11 6.66 15.63
CA VAL A 228 -2.32 5.80 14.47
C VAL A 228 -3.29 6.49 13.51
N ASP A 229 -3.14 6.26 12.22
CA ASP A 229 -4.01 6.80 11.19
C ASP A 229 -4.20 8.32 11.30
N ALA A 230 -3.10 9.05 11.14
CA ALA A 230 -3.08 10.51 11.19
C ALA A 230 -3.81 11.11 9.99
N THR A 231 -4.60 12.17 10.23
CA THR A 231 -5.16 13.01 9.17
C THR A 231 -4.06 13.90 8.57
N SER A 232 -4.33 14.53 7.43
CA SER A 232 -3.40 15.46 6.78
C SER A 232 -2.97 16.61 7.69
N GLU A 233 -3.89 17.14 8.51
CA GLU A 233 -3.62 18.18 9.49
C GLU A 233 -2.67 17.69 10.59
N GLU A 234 -2.90 16.49 11.11
CA GLU A 234 -2.06 15.87 12.14
C GLU A 234 -0.68 15.47 11.59
N GLU A 235 -0.62 14.96 10.34
CA GLU A 235 0.66 14.71 9.64
C GLU A 235 1.48 16.00 9.49
N SER A 236 0.85 17.14 9.26
CA SER A 236 1.54 18.43 9.19
C SER A 236 2.25 18.82 10.49
N GLN A 237 1.81 18.26 11.64
CA GLN A 237 2.41 18.45 12.98
C GLN A 237 3.40 17.35 13.36
N MET A 238 3.68 16.43 12.44
CA MET A 238 4.55 15.29 12.63
C MET A 238 6.01 15.72 12.88
N SER A 239 6.63 15.18 13.91
CA SER A 239 8.08 15.24 14.11
C SER A 239 8.79 14.06 13.44
N SER A 240 8.18 12.87 13.50
CA SER A 240 8.64 11.63 12.90
C SER A 240 7.48 10.63 12.85
N ALA A 241 7.55 9.68 11.94
CA ALA A 241 6.63 8.56 11.86
C ALA A 241 7.37 7.25 11.67
N VAL A 242 6.78 6.17 12.18
CA VAL A 242 7.29 4.81 12.00
C VAL A 242 6.16 3.97 11.42
N SER A 243 6.37 3.46 10.22
CA SER A 243 5.47 2.53 9.54
C SER A 243 5.97 1.11 9.76
N VAL A 244 5.12 0.26 10.33
CA VAL A 244 5.43 -1.14 10.64
C VAL A 244 4.50 -2.02 9.82
N SER A 245 5.06 -2.88 8.99
CA SER A 245 4.28 -3.87 8.25
C SER A 245 4.21 -5.17 9.03
N VAL A 246 2.98 -5.64 9.29
CA VAL A 246 2.69 -6.80 10.13
C VAL A 246 1.71 -7.71 9.39
N ASN A 247 2.04 -9.00 9.29
CA ASN A 247 1.14 -9.98 8.71
C ASN A 247 0.15 -10.55 9.74
N ARG A 248 -0.78 -11.39 9.28
CA ARG A 248 -1.79 -12.06 10.12
C ARG A 248 -1.16 -12.87 11.27
N HIS A 249 0.04 -13.41 11.08
CA HIS A 249 0.77 -14.18 12.10
C HIS A 249 1.51 -13.30 13.12
N GLY A 250 1.40 -11.97 13.03
CA GLY A 250 2.09 -11.03 13.91
C GLY A 250 3.58 -10.89 13.62
N GLN A 251 4.06 -11.38 12.46
CA GLN A 251 5.43 -11.23 12.02
C GLN A 251 5.61 -9.86 11.37
N ILE A 252 6.70 -9.19 11.70
CA ILE A 252 7.09 -7.92 11.09
C ILE A 252 7.80 -8.23 9.77
N ARG A 253 7.29 -7.67 8.67
CA ARG A 253 7.86 -7.81 7.33
C ARG A 253 8.73 -6.61 6.95
N GLY A 254 8.41 -5.43 7.47
CA GLY A 254 9.18 -4.22 7.20
C GLY A 254 9.01 -3.17 8.28
N LEU A 255 10.00 -2.29 8.37
CA LEU A 255 10.00 -1.13 9.22
C LEU A 255 10.55 0.05 8.42
N THR A 256 9.79 1.13 8.36
CA THR A 256 10.21 2.36 7.68
C THR A 256 10.00 3.55 8.60
N LYS A 257 11.03 4.40 8.73
CA LYS A 257 10.94 5.65 9.50
C LYS A 257 10.91 6.83 8.55
N ARG A 258 9.96 7.75 8.75
CA ARG A 258 9.84 9.03 8.05
C ARG A 258 10.02 10.21 9.02
N GLY A 259 10.27 11.40 8.47
CA GLY A 259 10.45 12.64 9.23
C GLY A 259 11.88 12.86 9.72
N GLY A 260 12.21 14.12 10.02
CA GLY A 260 13.57 14.59 10.32
C GLY A 260 14.04 14.34 11.75
N ALA A 261 13.11 14.23 12.71
CA ALA A 261 13.49 14.07 14.12
C ALA A 261 13.99 12.64 14.41
N GLY A 262 15.03 12.55 15.22
CA GLY A 262 15.51 11.27 15.76
C GLY A 262 14.47 10.64 16.70
N LEU A 263 14.48 9.32 16.78
CA LEU A 263 13.70 8.55 17.73
C LEU A 263 14.62 7.75 18.63
N ASP A 264 14.32 7.74 19.91
CA ASP A 264 15.00 6.86 20.86
C ASP A 264 14.63 5.40 20.53
N PRO A 265 15.58 4.46 20.54
CA PRO A 265 15.30 3.04 20.31
C PRO A 265 14.18 2.48 21.20
N SER A 266 14.09 2.88 22.45
CA SER A 266 13.01 2.46 23.35
C SER A 266 11.62 2.85 22.82
N VAL A 267 11.48 4.07 22.29
CA VAL A 267 10.23 4.56 21.69
C VAL A 267 9.89 3.76 20.44
N ILE A 268 10.89 3.38 19.63
CA ILE A 268 10.65 2.55 18.43
C ILE A 268 10.12 1.16 18.84
N PHE A 269 10.68 0.54 19.90
CA PHE A 269 10.18 -0.76 20.39
C PHE A 269 8.74 -0.65 20.92
N ASP A 270 8.40 0.43 21.62
CA ASP A 270 7.04 0.69 22.06
C ASP A 270 6.09 0.86 20.88
N MET A 271 6.48 1.64 19.86
CA MET A 271 5.71 1.81 18.63
C MET A 271 5.49 0.47 17.91
N ILE A 272 6.51 -0.37 17.81
CA ILE A 272 6.40 -1.71 17.20
C ILE A 272 5.39 -2.58 17.99
N SER A 273 5.45 -2.54 19.31
CA SER A 273 4.51 -3.30 20.14
C SER A 273 3.07 -2.85 19.94
N VAL A 274 2.84 -1.55 19.90
CA VAL A 274 1.52 -0.96 19.62
C VAL A 274 1.06 -1.31 18.20
N ALA A 275 1.94 -1.20 17.19
CA ALA A 275 1.61 -1.56 15.82
C ALA A 275 1.14 -3.00 15.70
N LYS A 276 1.80 -3.95 16.38
CA LYS A 276 1.38 -5.36 16.44
C LYS A 276 -0.01 -5.57 17.07
N HIS A 277 -0.33 -4.78 18.07
CA HIS A 277 -1.64 -4.86 18.71
C HIS A 277 -2.73 -4.33 17.79
N VAL A 278 -2.51 -3.14 17.24
CA VAL A 278 -3.46 -2.43 16.39
C VAL A 278 -3.64 -3.13 15.04
N SER A 279 -2.57 -3.72 14.47
CA SER A 279 -2.65 -4.44 13.19
C SER A 279 -3.62 -5.62 13.22
N ARG A 280 -3.75 -6.32 14.36
CA ARG A 280 -4.70 -7.43 14.50
C ARG A 280 -6.14 -6.94 14.38
N GLN A 281 -6.46 -5.80 15.01
CA GLN A 281 -7.79 -5.19 14.92
C GLN A 281 -8.05 -4.71 13.48
N PHE A 282 -7.06 -4.06 12.88
CA PHE A 282 -7.14 -3.56 11.51
C PHE A 282 -7.38 -4.70 10.50
N ILE A 283 -6.63 -5.81 10.60
CA ILE A 283 -6.81 -7.00 9.75
C ILE A 283 -8.21 -7.58 9.95
N SER A 284 -8.69 -7.71 11.19
CA SER A 284 -10.01 -8.26 11.47
C SER A 284 -11.13 -7.43 10.85
N VAL A 285 -11.03 -6.10 10.94
CA VAL A 285 -12.00 -5.18 10.30
C VAL A 285 -11.90 -5.27 8.79
N LEU A 286 -10.69 -5.24 8.22
CA LEU A 286 -10.47 -5.35 6.79
C LEU A 286 -11.04 -6.66 6.22
N ASP A 287 -10.79 -7.79 6.89
CA ASP A 287 -11.34 -9.08 6.48
C ASP A 287 -12.87 -9.10 6.52
N SER A 288 -13.49 -8.50 7.55
CA SER A 288 -14.96 -8.43 7.64
C SER A 288 -15.57 -7.56 6.55
N GLU A 289 -14.96 -6.43 6.24
CA GLU A 289 -15.40 -5.54 5.16
C GLU A 289 -15.21 -6.19 3.77
N THR A 290 -14.10 -6.93 3.58
CA THR A 290 -13.87 -7.66 2.32
C THR A 290 -14.93 -8.74 2.12
N LEU A 291 -15.22 -9.55 3.13
CA LEU A 291 -16.28 -10.57 3.06
C LEU A 291 -17.66 -9.95 2.81
N ALA A 292 -17.94 -8.78 3.39
CA ALA A 292 -19.18 -8.08 3.14
C ALA A 292 -19.28 -7.54 1.70
N ALA A 293 -18.17 -7.08 1.13
CA ALA A 293 -18.09 -6.62 -0.27
C ALA A 293 -18.30 -7.80 -1.24
N GLU A 294 -17.61 -8.93 -1.04
CA GLU A 294 -17.76 -10.15 -1.85
C GLU A 294 -19.19 -10.73 -1.80
N ALA A 295 -19.89 -10.57 -0.68
CA ALA A 295 -21.28 -11.02 -0.54
C ALA A 295 -22.30 -10.09 -1.21
N ALA A 296 -21.90 -8.88 -1.59
CA ALA A 296 -22.75 -7.87 -2.23
C ALA A 296 -22.65 -7.89 -3.76
N GLU A 297 -21.64 -8.58 -4.33
CA GLU A 297 -21.49 -8.87 -5.76
C GLU A 297 -22.41 -10.03 -6.18
#